data_0984b6b74e1de02844dc494c4c98914e
#
_entry.id   0984b6b74e1de02844dc494c4c98914e
#
_cell.length_a   1.000
_cell.length_b   1.000
_cell.length_c   1.000
_cell.angle_alpha   90.00
_cell.angle_beta   90.00
_cell.angle_gamma   90.00
#
_symmetry.space_group_name_H-M   'P 1'
#
loop_
_entity.id
_entity.type
_entity.pdbx_description
1 polymer ?
#
loop_
_entity_poly.entity_id
_entity_poly.type
_entity_poly.pdbx_seq_one_letter_code
_entity_poly.pdbx_strand_id
1 'polypeptide(L)'
;MNIAPALFYALCILLPVVATGVALVAGGPWRRLYVLGSRLLLGTLMLGGGLYKLSDNHITGLMGPPMNHAFLAKYSLEIFAQFIGVAQLLIGLLLLSGRFALLGAVLLVPMWLNIIFLTWSQHWVGTPFLTTGFLVLNLGLLLHDYPRLKWLFYPPADAPALHAQRLQTAPLPVELLWWLGAGVVVIGSLSTPFHCAP
;
A
#
# COMPACT_ATOMS: atom_id res chain seq x y z
N MET A 1 16.00 -33.26 -1.96
CA MET A 1 15.15 -32.08 -2.14
C MET A 1 14.85 -31.52 -0.75
N ASN A 2 15.36 -30.31 -0.40
CA ASN A 2 15.09 -29.73 0.92
C ASN A 2 13.63 -29.27 0.96
N ILE A 3 12.78 -29.98 1.71
CA ILE A 3 11.34 -29.73 1.86
C ILE A 3 11.09 -28.44 2.67
N ALA A 4 12.05 -28.06 3.55
CA ALA A 4 11.91 -26.90 4.44
C ALA A 4 11.61 -25.57 3.73
N PRO A 5 12.29 -25.13 2.66
CA PRO A 5 11.98 -23.88 2.00
C PRO A 5 10.62 -23.92 1.28
N ALA A 6 10.24 -25.03 0.68
CA ALA A 6 8.95 -25.16 0.00
C ALA A 6 7.78 -25.06 1.00
N LEU A 7 7.93 -25.69 2.17
CA LEU A 7 6.94 -25.60 3.25
C LEU A 7 6.83 -24.17 3.79
N PHE A 8 7.94 -23.47 3.97
CA PHE A 8 7.94 -22.07 4.40
C PHE A 8 7.18 -21.18 3.41
N TYR A 9 7.43 -21.31 2.10
CA TYR A 9 6.75 -20.50 1.08
C TYR A 9 5.25 -20.81 1.01
N ALA A 10 4.88 -22.09 1.13
CA ALA A 10 3.49 -22.48 1.21
C ALA A 10 2.80 -21.86 2.43
N LEU A 11 3.43 -21.87 3.59
CA LEU A 11 2.89 -21.28 4.82
C LEU A 11 2.72 -19.75 4.70
N CYS A 12 3.66 -19.06 4.05
CA CYS A 12 3.56 -17.61 3.82
C CYS A 12 2.28 -17.20 3.07
N ILE A 13 1.75 -18.06 2.21
CA ILE A 13 0.51 -17.81 1.46
C ILE A 13 -0.70 -18.44 2.15
N LEU A 14 -0.62 -19.70 2.56
CA LEU A 14 -1.75 -20.44 3.12
C LEU A 14 -2.25 -19.83 4.42
N LEU A 15 -1.36 -19.38 5.30
CA LEU A 15 -1.74 -18.83 6.60
C LEU A 15 -2.57 -17.54 6.46
N PRO A 16 -2.16 -16.53 5.64
CA PRO A 16 -2.99 -15.38 5.32
C PRO A 16 -4.33 -15.75 4.64
N VAL A 17 -4.33 -16.71 3.72
CA VAL A 17 -5.57 -17.17 3.05
C VAL A 17 -6.54 -17.78 4.05
N VAL A 18 -6.06 -18.68 4.89
CA VAL A 18 -6.88 -19.33 5.92
C VAL A 18 -7.39 -18.29 6.93
N ALA A 19 -6.52 -17.39 7.41
CA ALA A 19 -6.91 -16.34 8.34
C ALA A 19 -8.01 -15.45 7.76
N THR A 20 -7.87 -15.06 6.48
CA THR A 20 -8.87 -14.27 5.76
C THR A 20 -10.17 -15.05 5.59
N GLY A 21 -10.10 -16.32 5.17
CA GLY A 21 -11.27 -17.18 5.01
C GLY A 21 -12.03 -17.38 6.33
N VAL A 22 -11.33 -17.68 7.40
CA VAL A 22 -11.92 -17.83 8.74
C VAL A 22 -12.60 -16.52 9.18
N ALA A 23 -11.94 -15.38 8.99
CA ALA A 23 -12.50 -14.09 9.39
C ALA A 23 -13.78 -13.73 8.61
N LEU A 24 -13.84 -14.09 7.34
CA LEU A 24 -15.03 -13.84 6.49
C LEU A 24 -16.21 -14.75 6.86
N VAL A 25 -15.93 -16.02 7.17
CA VAL A 25 -16.97 -17.03 7.47
C VAL A 25 -17.42 -16.98 8.91
N ALA A 26 -16.50 -16.93 9.87
CA ALA A 26 -16.83 -17.01 11.30
C ALA A 26 -17.51 -15.74 11.84
N GLY A 27 -17.26 -14.58 11.24
CA GLY A 27 -17.87 -13.32 11.68
C GLY A 27 -17.50 -12.91 13.12
N GLY A 28 -18.32 -12.05 13.73
CA GLY A 28 -18.23 -11.69 15.15
C GLY A 28 -16.83 -11.22 15.63
N PRO A 29 -16.33 -11.76 16.78
CA PRO A 29 -15.07 -11.36 17.39
C PRO A 29 -13.84 -11.69 16.53
N TRP A 30 -13.87 -12.82 15.83
CA TRP A 30 -12.78 -13.26 14.95
C TRP A 30 -12.53 -12.30 13.81
N ARG A 31 -13.60 -11.75 13.22
CA ARG A 31 -13.53 -10.74 12.18
C ARG A 31 -12.91 -9.44 12.70
N ARG A 32 -13.29 -9.01 13.92
CA ARG A 32 -12.70 -7.81 14.54
C ARG A 32 -11.20 -8.00 14.82
N LEU A 33 -10.84 -9.18 15.37
CA LEU A 33 -9.44 -9.52 15.65
C LEU A 33 -8.60 -9.54 14.37
N TYR A 34 -9.12 -10.15 13.31
CA TYR A 34 -8.48 -10.18 11.99
C TYR A 34 -8.24 -8.77 11.45
N VAL A 35 -9.27 -7.92 11.43
CA VAL A 35 -9.19 -6.56 10.91
C VAL A 35 -8.18 -5.72 11.71
N LEU A 36 -8.24 -5.78 13.04
CA LEU A 36 -7.32 -5.07 13.90
C LEU A 36 -5.88 -5.58 13.74
N GLY A 37 -5.69 -6.90 13.81
CA GLY A 37 -4.39 -7.54 13.66
C GLY A 37 -3.75 -7.26 12.31
N SER A 38 -4.52 -7.38 11.22
CA SER A 38 -4.01 -7.08 9.87
C SER A 38 -3.67 -5.61 9.70
N ARG A 39 -4.46 -4.67 10.22
CA ARG A 39 -4.15 -3.22 10.19
C ARG A 39 -2.88 -2.90 10.98
N LEU A 40 -2.74 -3.45 12.18
CA LEU A 40 -1.55 -3.25 13.01
C LEU A 40 -0.32 -3.85 12.32
N LEU A 41 -0.41 -5.09 11.85
CA LEU A 41 0.71 -5.75 11.18
C LEU A 41 1.15 -5.01 9.93
N LEU A 42 0.23 -4.75 9.00
CA LEU A 42 0.56 -4.09 7.73
C LEU A 42 0.96 -2.63 7.95
N GLY A 43 0.30 -1.92 8.87
CA GLY A 43 0.59 -0.53 9.20
C GLY A 43 1.98 -0.37 9.82
N THR A 44 2.34 -1.18 10.82
CA THR A 44 3.67 -1.14 11.45
C THR A 44 4.77 -1.57 10.49
N LEU A 45 4.49 -2.55 9.63
CA LEU A 45 5.41 -3.02 8.61
C LEU A 45 5.71 -1.93 7.57
N MET A 46 4.68 -1.18 7.15
CA MET A 46 4.85 -0.04 6.24
C MET A 46 5.60 1.11 6.92
N LEU A 47 5.27 1.46 8.16
CA LEU A 47 6.01 2.48 8.90
C LEU A 47 7.47 2.11 9.04
N GLY A 48 7.73 0.87 9.47
CA GLY A 48 9.10 0.39 9.64
C GLY A 48 9.89 0.39 8.33
N GLY A 49 9.29 -0.09 7.25
CA GLY A 49 9.93 -0.08 5.93
C GLY A 49 10.21 1.31 5.40
N GLY A 50 9.28 2.26 5.65
CA GLY A 50 9.44 3.66 5.28
C GLY A 50 10.56 4.35 6.08
N LEU A 51 10.54 4.22 7.41
CA LEU A 51 11.59 4.78 8.29
C LEU A 51 12.97 4.21 7.95
N TYR A 52 13.07 2.90 7.68
CA TYR A 52 14.31 2.26 7.31
C TYR A 52 14.91 2.87 6.03
N LYS A 53 14.07 3.12 5.02
CA LYS A 53 14.50 3.73 3.75
C LYS A 53 14.91 5.20 3.90
N LEU A 54 14.19 5.96 4.73
CA LEU A 54 14.46 7.39 4.92
C LEU A 54 15.61 7.66 5.90
N SER A 55 15.93 6.71 6.78
CA SER A 55 17.04 6.82 7.73
C SER A 55 18.36 6.26 7.21
N ASP A 56 18.44 5.98 5.92
CA ASP A 56 19.64 5.43 5.29
C ASP A 56 20.16 4.14 5.95
N ASN A 57 19.21 3.28 6.31
CA ASN A 57 19.45 2.00 7.00
C ASN A 57 20.00 2.10 8.45
N HIS A 58 19.96 3.28 9.07
CA HIS A 58 20.44 3.44 10.45
C HIS A 58 19.49 2.87 11.51
N ILE A 59 18.19 2.75 11.20
CA ILE A 59 17.21 2.14 12.11
C ILE A 59 17.18 0.64 11.89
N THR A 60 18.04 -0.09 12.59
CA THR A 60 18.09 -1.55 12.55
C THR A 60 16.91 -2.15 13.31
N GLY A 61 16.31 -3.20 12.75
CA GLY A 61 15.33 -4.03 13.45
C GLY A 61 13.90 -3.98 12.91
N LEU A 62 13.57 -3.08 12.01
CA LEU A 62 12.28 -3.10 11.32
C LEU A 62 12.44 -3.77 9.95
N MET A 63 11.62 -4.83 9.72
CA MET A 63 11.66 -5.66 8.51
C MET A 63 11.46 -4.82 7.24
N GLY A 64 12.57 -4.43 6.63
CA GLY A 64 12.60 -3.91 5.27
C GLY A 64 13.65 -4.68 4.47
N PRO A 65 13.43 -4.96 3.18
CA PRO A 65 14.51 -5.46 2.35
C PRO A 65 15.65 -4.44 2.36
N PRO A 66 16.92 -4.89 2.53
CA PRO A 66 18.05 -3.98 2.53
C PRO A 66 18.08 -3.19 1.22
N MET A 67 18.23 -1.87 1.34
CA MET A 67 18.44 -1.03 0.16
C MET A 67 19.78 -1.41 -0.44
N ASN A 68 19.76 -1.90 -1.67
CA ASN A 68 20.98 -2.12 -2.42
C ASN A 68 21.43 -0.79 -3.04
N HIS A 69 22.26 -0.04 -2.31
CA HIS A 69 22.78 1.25 -2.76
C HIS A 69 23.50 1.16 -4.11
N ALA A 70 24.24 0.09 -4.35
CA ALA A 70 24.93 -0.13 -5.63
C ALA A 70 23.92 -0.27 -6.80
N PHE A 71 22.81 -0.96 -6.56
CA PHE A 71 21.74 -1.08 -7.55
C PHE A 71 21.04 0.27 -7.79
N LEU A 72 20.72 1.00 -6.73
CA LEU A 72 20.07 2.30 -6.84
C LEU A 72 20.96 3.32 -7.57
N ALA A 73 22.23 3.38 -7.23
CA ALA A 73 23.20 4.26 -7.89
C ALA A 73 23.39 3.89 -9.36
N LYS A 74 23.49 2.59 -9.68
CA LYS A 74 23.64 2.10 -11.06
C LYS A 74 22.51 2.55 -11.99
N TYR A 75 21.28 2.63 -11.48
CA TYR A 75 20.08 2.98 -12.26
C TYR A 75 19.51 4.36 -11.92
N SER A 76 20.22 5.18 -11.14
CA SER A 76 19.78 6.51 -10.68
C SER A 76 18.38 6.49 -10.01
N LEU A 77 18.11 5.46 -9.22
CA LEU A 77 16.81 5.23 -8.58
C LEU A 77 16.75 5.73 -7.12
N GLU A 78 17.69 6.55 -6.68
CA GLU A 78 17.77 7.04 -5.28
C GLU A 78 16.52 7.85 -4.89
N ILE A 79 16.10 8.78 -5.76
CA ILE A 79 14.88 9.59 -5.54
C ILE A 79 13.63 8.70 -5.50
N PHE A 80 13.57 7.68 -6.35
CA PHE A 80 12.47 6.74 -6.36
C PHE A 80 12.40 5.93 -5.03
N ALA A 81 13.55 5.52 -4.50
CA ALA A 81 13.60 4.83 -3.21
C ALA A 81 13.12 5.72 -2.05
N GLN A 82 13.48 7.01 -2.04
CA GLN A 82 12.99 7.98 -1.06
C GLN A 82 11.48 8.19 -1.20
N PHE A 83 10.97 8.34 -2.42
CA PHE A 83 9.54 8.44 -2.69
C PHE A 83 8.77 7.23 -2.14
N ILE A 84 9.26 6.00 -2.39
CA ILE A 84 8.68 4.78 -1.84
C ILE A 84 8.71 4.79 -0.31
N GLY A 85 9.79 5.28 0.32
CA GLY A 85 9.89 5.42 1.78
C GLY A 85 8.80 6.34 2.34
N VAL A 86 8.62 7.52 1.74
CA VAL A 86 7.57 8.47 2.14
C VAL A 86 6.17 7.87 1.93
N ALA A 87 5.93 7.24 0.77
CA ALA A 87 4.66 6.59 0.48
C ALA A 87 4.33 5.48 1.49
N GLN A 88 5.31 4.67 1.88
CA GLN A 88 5.15 3.66 2.92
C GLN A 88 4.79 4.26 4.28
N LEU A 89 5.43 5.36 4.69
CA LEU A 89 5.08 6.05 5.93
C LEU A 89 3.63 6.54 5.91
N LEU A 90 3.24 7.21 4.84
CA LEU A 90 1.86 7.71 4.69
C LEU A 90 0.84 6.58 4.74
N ILE A 91 1.06 5.50 3.99
CA ILE A 91 0.18 4.33 3.98
C ILE A 91 0.10 3.70 5.38
N GLY A 92 1.24 3.54 6.07
CA GLY A 92 1.28 3.01 7.42
C GLY A 92 0.47 3.84 8.40
N LEU A 93 0.63 5.18 8.38
CA LEU A 93 -0.15 6.10 9.20
C LEU A 93 -1.65 6.05 8.89
N LEU A 94 -2.03 5.98 7.61
CA LEU A 94 -3.43 5.86 7.20
C LEU A 94 -4.06 4.56 7.73
N LEU A 95 -3.37 3.42 7.62
CA LEU A 95 -3.84 2.13 8.14
C LEU A 95 -4.05 2.16 9.66
N LEU A 96 -3.11 2.77 10.39
CA LEU A 96 -3.15 2.84 11.86
C LEU A 96 -4.14 3.89 12.38
N SER A 97 -4.46 4.92 11.59
CA SER A 97 -5.39 5.98 11.99
C SER A 97 -6.82 5.50 12.26
N GLY A 98 -7.18 4.30 11.84
CA GLY A 98 -8.53 3.75 11.94
C GLY A 98 -9.58 4.45 11.06
N ARG A 99 -9.58 5.77 11.04
CA ARG A 99 -10.53 6.59 10.25
C ARG A 99 -10.27 6.50 8.75
N PHE A 100 -9.00 6.54 8.35
CA PHE A 100 -8.58 6.51 6.95
C PHE A 100 -8.01 5.14 6.54
N ALA A 101 -8.24 4.11 7.34
CA ALA A 101 -7.69 2.77 7.11
C ALA A 101 -8.10 2.19 5.74
N LEU A 102 -9.32 2.47 5.26
CA LEU A 102 -9.75 2.04 3.93
C LEU A 102 -8.90 2.66 2.82
N LEU A 103 -8.63 3.97 2.92
CA LEU A 103 -7.74 4.66 1.96
C LEU A 103 -6.33 4.07 2.00
N GLY A 104 -5.79 3.83 3.21
CA GLY A 104 -4.51 3.15 3.38
C GLY A 104 -4.49 1.77 2.74
N ALA A 105 -5.54 0.96 2.92
CA ALA A 105 -5.64 -0.37 2.32
C ALA A 105 -5.72 -0.32 0.78
N VAL A 106 -6.42 0.66 0.21
CA VAL A 106 -6.48 0.86 -1.25
C VAL A 106 -5.11 1.24 -1.81
N LEU A 107 -4.42 2.21 -1.20
CA LEU A 107 -3.09 2.65 -1.62
C LEU A 107 -2.01 1.57 -1.42
N LEU A 108 -2.23 0.66 -0.49
CA LEU A 108 -1.31 -0.43 -0.21
C LEU A 108 -1.31 -1.52 -1.31
N VAL A 109 -2.39 -1.67 -2.09
CA VAL A 109 -2.45 -2.65 -3.19
C VAL A 109 -1.36 -2.39 -4.24
N PRO A 110 -1.29 -1.20 -4.89
CA PRO A 110 -0.22 -0.94 -5.85
C PRO A 110 1.16 -0.98 -5.23
N MET A 111 1.30 -0.62 -3.94
CA MET A 111 2.57 -0.73 -3.23
C MET A 111 3.04 -2.19 -3.13
N TRP A 112 2.15 -3.13 -2.74
CA TRP A 112 2.49 -4.56 -2.69
C TRP A 112 2.80 -5.12 -4.07
N LEU A 113 2.03 -4.77 -5.10
CA LEU A 113 2.30 -5.21 -6.46
C LEU A 113 3.67 -4.73 -6.94
N ASN A 114 4.02 -3.46 -6.67
CA ASN A 114 5.34 -2.93 -6.99
C ASN A 114 6.46 -3.74 -6.32
N ILE A 115 6.35 -4.02 -5.02
CA ILE A 115 7.33 -4.79 -4.28
C ILE A 115 7.42 -6.24 -4.81
N ILE A 116 6.30 -6.89 -5.09
CA ILE A 116 6.25 -8.26 -5.61
C ILE A 116 6.98 -8.33 -6.96
N PHE A 117 6.62 -7.47 -7.91
CA PHE A 117 7.24 -7.46 -9.23
C PHE A 117 8.71 -7.10 -9.19
N LEU A 118 9.11 -6.12 -8.35
CA LEU A 118 10.50 -5.75 -8.17
C LEU A 118 11.33 -6.90 -7.61
N THR A 119 10.87 -7.54 -6.55
CA THR A 119 11.59 -8.66 -5.91
C THR A 119 11.61 -9.91 -6.79
N TRP A 120 10.56 -10.12 -7.58
CA TRP A 120 10.53 -11.20 -8.58
C TRP A 120 11.56 -10.95 -9.71
N SER A 121 11.61 -9.73 -10.23
CA SER A 121 12.58 -9.33 -11.26
C SER A 121 14.03 -9.46 -10.80
N GLN A 122 14.27 -9.26 -9.50
CA GLN A 122 15.61 -9.42 -8.89
C GLN A 122 15.91 -10.86 -8.47
N HIS A 123 15.06 -11.82 -8.80
CA HIS A 123 15.21 -13.24 -8.44
C HIS A 123 15.38 -13.48 -6.93
N TRP A 124 14.76 -12.67 -6.08
CA TRP A 124 14.81 -12.85 -4.64
C TRP A 124 14.02 -14.09 -4.23
N VAL A 125 14.68 -14.98 -3.47
CA VAL A 125 14.07 -16.22 -3.02
C VAL A 125 13.31 -15.97 -1.72
N GLY A 126 11.99 -16.20 -1.73
CA GLY A 126 11.15 -16.13 -0.52
C GLY A 126 10.39 -14.82 -0.33
N THR A 127 11.00 -13.67 -0.56
CA THR A 127 10.35 -12.36 -0.39
C THR A 127 9.07 -12.20 -1.23
N PRO A 128 9.01 -12.62 -2.50
CA PRO A 128 7.78 -12.53 -3.29
C PRO A 128 6.61 -13.31 -2.68
N PHE A 129 6.87 -14.47 -2.08
CA PHE A 129 5.84 -15.29 -1.44
C PHE A 129 5.32 -14.63 -0.17
N LEU A 130 6.21 -14.09 0.66
CA LEU A 130 5.85 -13.37 1.88
C LEU A 130 5.01 -12.12 1.57
N THR A 131 5.45 -11.32 0.60
CA THR A 131 4.74 -10.11 0.18
C THR A 131 3.40 -10.42 -0.48
N THR A 132 3.28 -11.55 -1.19
CA THR A 132 1.99 -12.04 -1.68
C THR A 132 1.05 -12.39 -0.53
N GLY A 133 1.55 -13.01 0.55
CA GLY A 133 0.76 -13.24 1.77
C GLY A 133 0.25 -11.94 2.40
N PHE A 134 1.07 -10.89 2.45
CA PHE A 134 0.63 -9.59 2.93
C PHE A 134 -0.39 -8.92 1.99
N LEU A 135 -0.26 -9.11 0.69
CA LEU A 135 -1.28 -8.67 -0.27
C LEU A 135 -2.61 -9.38 -0.02
N VAL A 136 -2.60 -10.69 0.27
CA VAL A 136 -3.83 -11.44 0.63
C VAL A 136 -4.49 -10.86 1.88
N LEU A 137 -3.73 -10.57 2.95
CA LEU A 137 -4.26 -9.92 4.15
C LEU A 137 -4.87 -8.55 3.82
N ASN A 138 -4.21 -7.77 2.97
CA ASN A 138 -4.70 -6.46 2.54
C ASN A 138 -6.00 -6.56 1.72
N LEU A 139 -6.09 -7.51 0.80
CA LEU A 139 -7.31 -7.78 0.05
C LEU A 139 -8.45 -8.24 0.98
N GLY A 140 -8.14 -9.00 2.02
CA GLY A 140 -9.12 -9.36 3.06
C GLY A 140 -9.65 -8.13 3.82
N LEU A 141 -8.81 -7.12 4.11
CA LEU A 141 -9.27 -5.85 4.67
C LEU A 141 -10.21 -5.10 3.71
N LEU A 142 -9.89 -5.07 2.42
CA LEU A 142 -10.74 -4.45 1.40
C LEU A 142 -12.08 -5.18 1.26
N LEU A 143 -12.08 -6.51 1.28
CA LEU A 143 -13.30 -7.32 1.28
C LEU A 143 -14.16 -7.06 2.51
N HIS A 144 -13.53 -6.85 3.67
CA HIS A 144 -14.26 -6.48 4.89
C HIS A 144 -14.97 -5.12 4.74
N ASP A 145 -14.27 -4.15 4.17
CA ASP A 145 -14.80 -2.81 3.95
C ASP A 145 -15.48 -2.64 2.57
N TYR A 146 -15.77 -3.77 1.87
CA TYR A 146 -16.41 -3.78 0.55
C TYR A 146 -17.70 -2.94 0.48
N PRO A 147 -18.62 -2.96 1.49
CA PRO A 147 -19.79 -2.11 1.45
C PRO A 147 -19.48 -0.61 1.31
N ARG A 148 -18.35 -0.15 1.90
CA ARG A 148 -17.87 1.24 1.78
C ARG A 148 -17.15 1.47 0.47
N LEU A 149 -16.37 0.48 0.02
CA LEU A 149 -15.63 0.52 -1.24
C LEU A 149 -16.58 0.56 -2.43
N LYS A 150 -17.70 -0.17 -2.37
CA LYS A 150 -18.75 -0.16 -3.39
C LYS A 150 -19.26 1.24 -3.69
N TRP A 151 -19.41 2.10 -2.67
CA TRP A 151 -19.90 3.48 -2.85
C TRP A 151 -18.93 4.37 -3.64
N LEU A 152 -17.65 3.99 -3.71
CA LEU A 152 -16.68 4.70 -4.52
C LEU A 152 -16.91 4.47 -6.04
N PHE A 153 -17.35 3.26 -6.40
CA PHE A 153 -17.56 2.87 -7.81
C PHE A 153 -19.02 2.98 -8.26
N TYR A 154 -19.96 2.78 -7.33
CA TYR A 154 -21.40 2.81 -7.57
C TYR A 154 -22.06 3.74 -6.56
N PRO A 155 -21.97 5.07 -6.75
CA PRO A 155 -22.66 5.99 -5.87
C PRO A 155 -24.16 5.73 -5.93
N PRO A 156 -24.90 5.86 -4.82
CA PRO A 156 -26.35 5.68 -4.80
C PRO A 156 -27.02 6.73 -5.71
N ALA A 157 -28.22 6.41 -6.18
CA ALA A 157 -28.98 7.29 -7.07
C ALA A 157 -29.16 8.72 -6.51
N ASP A 158 -29.21 8.86 -5.17
CA ASP A 158 -29.34 10.15 -4.47
C ASP A 158 -28.00 10.89 -4.28
N ALA A 159 -26.88 10.26 -4.62
CA ALA A 159 -25.55 10.86 -4.48
C ALA A 159 -25.38 12.15 -5.33
N PRO A 160 -25.94 12.27 -6.55
CA PRO A 160 -25.87 13.50 -7.32
C PRO A 160 -26.45 14.70 -6.58
N ALA A 161 -27.56 14.54 -5.89
CA ALA A 161 -28.21 15.61 -5.12
C ALA A 161 -27.35 16.04 -3.92
N LEU A 162 -26.75 15.06 -3.19
CA LEU A 162 -25.83 15.32 -2.08
C LEU A 162 -24.50 15.95 -2.55
N HIS A 163 -24.00 15.54 -3.71
CA HIS A 163 -22.80 16.14 -4.31
C HIS A 163 -23.06 17.56 -4.81
N ALA A 164 -24.18 17.81 -5.48
CA ALA A 164 -24.56 19.15 -5.92
C ALA A 164 -24.72 20.09 -4.73
N GLN A 165 -25.31 19.63 -3.63
CA GLN A 165 -25.47 20.43 -2.41
C GLN A 165 -24.13 20.70 -1.72
N ARG A 166 -23.17 19.74 -1.73
CA ARG A 166 -21.81 19.94 -1.19
C ARG A 166 -20.97 20.88 -2.05
N LEU A 167 -21.08 20.80 -3.37
CA LEU A 167 -20.36 21.70 -4.29
C LEU A 167 -20.87 23.14 -4.18
N GLN A 168 -22.15 23.34 -3.92
CA GLN A 168 -22.70 24.68 -3.66
C GLN A 168 -22.23 25.29 -2.33
N THR A 169 -21.81 24.46 -1.36
CA THR A 169 -21.33 24.93 -0.06
C THR A 169 -19.80 24.88 0.08
N ALA A 170 -19.08 24.30 -0.90
CA ALA A 170 -17.63 24.31 -0.87
C ALA A 170 -17.10 25.70 -1.26
N PRO A 171 -16.27 26.34 -0.42
CA PRO A 171 -15.68 27.62 -0.78
C PRO A 171 -14.78 27.46 -2.01
N LEU A 172 -14.98 28.35 -2.99
CA LEU A 172 -14.20 28.45 -4.24
C LEU A 172 -12.68 28.12 -4.15
N PRO A 173 -11.97 28.45 -3.03
CA PRO A 173 -10.54 28.18 -2.97
C PRO A 173 -10.18 26.67 -2.97
N VAL A 174 -11.06 25.79 -2.55
CA VAL A 174 -10.74 24.33 -2.49
C VAL A 174 -10.76 23.69 -3.89
N GLU A 175 -11.70 24.09 -4.73
CA GLU A 175 -11.75 23.64 -6.13
C GLU A 175 -10.55 24.16 -6.93
N LEU A 176 -10.20 25.42 -6.71
CA LEU A 176 -9.05 26.07 -7.35
C LEU A 176 -7.73 25.40 -6.94
N LEU A 177 -7.58 25.02 -5.66
CA LEU A 177 -6.42 24.27 -5.16
C LEU A 177 -6.33 22.87 -5.78
N TRP A 178 -7.47 22.20 -6.01
CA TRP A 178 -7.48 20.91 -6.70
C TRP A 178 -7.03 21.02 -8.16
N TRP A 179 -7.55 22.00 -8.89
CA TRP A 179 -7.15 22.24 -10.29
C TRP A 179 -5.71 22.73 -10.42
N LEU A 180 -5.24 23.56 -9.49
CA LEU A 180 -3.84 23.96 -9.44
C LEU A 180 -2.92 22.78 -9.11
N GLY A 181 -3.28 21.96 -8.15
CA GLY A 181 -2.54 20.73 -7.80
C GLY A 181 -2.45 19.76 -8.98
N ALA A 182 -3.57 19.49 -9.64
CA ALA A 182 -3.62 18.65 -10.84
C ALA A 182 -2.78 19.25 -11.99
N GLY A 183 -2.86 20.55 -12.19
CA GLY A 183 -2.08 21.28 -13.19
C GLY A 183 -0.57 21.19 -12.94
N VAL A 184 -0.13 21.35 -11.71
CA VAL A 184 1.29 21.22 -11.32
C VAL A 184 1.81 19.81 -11.57
N VAL A 185 1.02 18.78 -11.25
CA VAL A 185 1.41 17.38 -11.51
C VAL A 185 1.53 17.12 -13.01
N VAL A 186 0.60 17.59 -13.82
CA VAL A 186 0.62 17.41 -15.28
C VAL A 186 1.78 18.17 -15.92
N ILE A 187 1.99 19.43 -15.51
CA ILE A 187 3.10 20.25 -16.05
C ILE A 187 4.44 19.67 -15.58
N GLY A 188 4.56 19.24 -14.34
CA GLY A 188 5.76 18.60 -13.81
C GLY A 188 6.11 17.30 -14.54
N SER A 189 5.11 16.50 -14.91
CA SER A 189 5.36 15.27 -15.69
C SER A 189 5.71 15.52 -17.15
N LEU A 190 5.27 16.64 -17.74
CA LEU A 190 5.61 17.03 -19.12
C LEU A 190 6.96 17.76 -19.23
N SER A 191 7.44 18.36 -18.15
CA SER A 191 8.69 19.13 -18.13
C SER A 191 9.94 18.31 -17.82
N THR A 192 9.81 17.02 -17.48
CA THR A 192 10.95 16.12 -17.38
C THR A 192 11.37 15.69 -18.78
N PRO A 193 12.48 16.22 -19.35
CA PRO A 193 12.98 15.69 -20.60
C PRO A 193 13.41 14.24 -20.37
N PHE A 194 12.83 13.33 -21.16
CA PHE A 194 13.35 11.97 -21.27
C PHE A 194 14.77 12.06 -21.81
N HIS A 195 15.75 12.24 -20.96
CA HIS A 195 17.13 11.99 -21.31
C HIS A 195 17.29 10.46 -21.38
N CYS A 196 17.02 9.91 -22.56
CA CYS A 196 17.63 8.66 -22.94
C CYS A 196 19.13 8.94 -23.01
N ALA A 197 19.85 8.63 -21.94
CA ALA A 197 21.31 8.57 -21.98
C ALA A 197 21.69 7.39 -22.90
N PRO A 198 22.71 7.57 -23.76
CA PRO A 198 23.22 6.56 -24.68
C PRO A 198 23.81 5.35 -23.98
#